data_4412713f29805b740a03ce9bc86769e8
#
_entry.id   4412713f29805b740a03ce9bc86769e8
#
_cell.length_a   1.000
_cell.length_b   1.000
_cell.length_c   1.000
_cell.angle_alpha   90.00
_cell.angle_beta   90.00
_cell.angle_gamma   90.00
#
_symmetry.space_group_name_H-M   'P 1'
#
loop_
_entity.id
_entity.type
_entity.pdbx_description
1 polymer ?
#
loop_
_entity_poly.entity_id
_entity_poly.type
_entity_poly.pdbx_seq_one_letter_code
_entity_poly.pdbx_strand_id
1 'polypeptide(L)'
;KSAAIAGLIASIMFQILEWAYVKFQIGANSLNVIYGGFAALPLFLILIQYSWYVVLFGAEIAFANEHVDQYELKNEINKLSSRYKKIISLMIANVVSKRFYNGEKPLSDIEISEQLDIPYRLARMIINDFTETGIFNEIKSENTKEIRYQPGVTESKFTVNYIIETIDKKGTNTLPISDTNELIHINKLVEDMDKIFHNNIGNTLVHELVK
;
A
#
# COMPACT_ATOMS: atom_id res chain seq x y z
N LYS A 1 -16.08 -16.80 3.41
CA LYS A 1 -17.36 -16.16 3.01
C LYS A 1 -17.24 -15.59 1.59
N SER A 2 -16.17 -14.85 1.28
CA SER A 2 -15.93 -14.24 -0.05
C SER A 2 -15.93 -15.27 -1.19
N ALA A 3 -15.21 -16.39 -1.01
CA ALA A 3 -15.17 -17.47 -1.99
C ALA A 3 -16.54 -18.14 -2.22
N ALA A 4 -17.40 -18.21 -1.19
CA ALA A 4 -18.75 -18.78 -1.34
C ALA A 4 -19.66 -17.88 -2.17
N ILE A 5 -19.59 -16.56 -1.99
CA ILE A 5 -20.35 -15.59 -2.78
C ILE A 5 -19.87 -15.61 -4.25
N ALA A 6 -18.55 -15.59 -4.47
CA ALA A 6 -17.96 -15.64 -5.79
C ALA A 6 -18.30 -16.96 -6.52
N GLY A 7 -18.25 -18.09 -5.82
CA GLY A 7 -18.63 -19.39 -6.34
C GLY A 7 -20.11 -19.47 -6.73
N LEU A 8 -20.99 -18.86 -5.95
CA LEU A 8 -22.42 -18.80 -6.26
C LEU A 8 -22.67 -17.97 -7.55
N ILE A 9 -22.04 -16.81 -7.67
CA ILE A 9 -22.14 -15.94 -8.86
C ILE A 9 -21.58 -16.67 -10.08
N ALA A 10 -20.39 -17.27 -9.99
CA ALA A 10 -19.78 -18.03 -11.07
C ALA A 10 -20.63 -19.22 -11.50
N SER A 11 -21.27 -19.92 -10.56
CA SER A 11 -22.18 -21.03 -10.85
C SER A 11 -23.41 -20.57 -11.64
N ILE A 12 -24.01 -19.46 -11.25
CA ILE A 12 -25.15 -18.89 -12.00
C ILE A 12 -24.73 -18.49 -13.42
N MET A 13 -23.58 -17.82 -13.55
CA MET A 13 -23.06 -17.43 -14.88
C MET A 13 -22.77 -18.66 -15.74
N PHE A 14 -22.21 -19.72 -15.16
CA PHE A 14 -21.95 -20.96 -15.87
C PHE A 14 -23.24 -21.64 -16.35
N GLN A 15 -24.30 -21.68 -15.54
CA GLN A 15 -25.61 -22.21 -15.97
C GLN A 15 -26.22 -21.40 -17.11
N ILE A 16 -26.08 -20.08 -17.09
CA ILE A 16 -26.55 -19.22 -18.20
C ILE A 16 -25.76 -19.54 -19.47
N LEU A 17 -24.45 -19.70 -19.37
CA LEU A 17 -23.58 -20.05 -20.49
C LEU A 17 -23.95 -21.41 -21.09
N GLU A 18 -24.16 -22.43 -20.25
CA GLU A 18 -24.59 -23.77 -20.66
C GLU A 18 -25.94 -23.75 -21.34
N TRP A 19 -26.91 -23.04 -20.78
CA TRP A 19 -28.23 -22.87 -21.39
C TRP A 19 -28.14 -22.20 -22.77
N ALA A 20 -27.35 -21.13 -22.90
CA ALA A 20 -27.13 -20.43 -24.16
C ALA A 20 -26.49 -21.36 -25.20
N TYR A 21 -25.47 -22.14 -24.80
CA TYR A 21 -24.80 -23.11 -25.66
C TYR A 21 -25.78 -24.16 -26.20
N VAL A 22 -26.58 -24.77 -25.34
CA VAL A 22 -27.59 -25.78 -25.75
C VAL A 22 -28.61 -25.19 -26.71
N LYS A 23 -29.11 -23.98 -26.43
CA LYS A 23 -30.05 -23.29 -27.33
C LYS A 23 -29.46 -23.00 -28.70
N PHE A 24 -28.20 -22.57 -28.73
CA PHE A 24 -27.51 -22.27 -29.99
C PHE A 24 -27.22 -23.54 -30.79
N GLN A 25 -26.82 -24.62 -30.12
CA GLN A 25 -26.55 -25.93 -30.72
C GLN A 25 -27.82 -26.52 -31.38
N ILE A 26 -28.96 -26.44 -30.69
CA ILE A 26 -30.26 -26.92 -31.25
C ILE A 26 -30.65 -26.08 -32.46
N GLY A 27 -30.49 -24.74 -32.42
CA GLY A 27 -30.76 -23.83 -33.50
C GLY A 27 -29.88 -24.09 -34.74
N ALA A 28 -28.60 -24.36 -34.53
CA ALA A 28 -27.63 -24.65 -35.58
C ALA A 28 -27.95 -26.00 -36.29
N ASN A 29 -28.41 -27.01 -35.56
CA ASN A 29 -28.77 -28.32 -36.11
C ASN A 29 -30.04 -28.25 -37.02
N SER A 30 -30.93 -27.28 -36.81
CA SER A 30 -32.10 -27.10 -37.61
C SER A 30 -31.84 -26.49 -38.99
N LEU A 31 -30.69 -25.86 -39.19
CA LEU A 31 -30.34 -25.10 -40.39
C LEU A 31 -29.62 -25.91 -41.46
N ASN A 32 -28.93 -27.04 -41.14
CA ASN A 32 -28.27 -27.88 -42.16
C ASN A 32 -27.90 -29.28 -41.66
N VAL A 33 -28.48 -30.29 -42.21
CA VAL A 33 -28.18 -31.73 -41.93
C VAL A 33 -26.73 -32.10 -42.28
N ILE A 34 -26.09 -31.35 -43.18
CA ILE A 34 -24.72 -31.63 -43.65
C ILE A 34 -23.65 -30.96 -42.77
N TYR A 35 -23.95 -29.79 -42.23
CA TYR A 35 -22.99 -29.00 -41.43
C TYR A 35 -23.11 -29.20 -39.92
N GLY A 36 -24.19 -29.83 -39.44
CA GLY A 36 -24.49 -29.93 -37.98
C GLY A 36 -23.38 -30.61 -37.17
N GLY A 37 -22.71 -31.60 -37.70
CA GLY A 37 -21.57 -32.26 -37.02
C GLY A 37 -20.29 -31.43 -36.97
N PHE A 38 -20.02 -30.65 -38.04
CA PHE A 38 -18.86 -29.76 -38.09
C PHE A 38 -19.00 -28.52 -37.24
N ALA A 39 -20.22 -28.00 -37.04
CA ALA A 39 -20.47 -26.82 -36.21
C ALA A 39 -20.29 -27.11 -34.70
N ALA A 40 -20.43 -28.37 -34.29
CA ALA A 40 -20.29 -28.75 -32.89
C ALA A 40 -18.87 -28.49 -32.34
N LEU A 41 -17.81 -28.71 -33.13
CA LEU A 41 -16.42 -28.49 -32.73
C LEU A 41 -16.10 -27.02 -32.41
N PRO A 42 -16.35 -26.03 -33.28
CA PRO A 42 -16.15 -24.63 -32.97
C PRO A 42 -16.99 -24.16 -31.79
N LEU A 43 -18.26 -24.59 -31.71
CA LEU A 43 -19.14 -24.25 -30.57
C LEU A 43 -18.59 -24.78 -29.24
N PHE A 44 -18.05 -26.01 -29.23
CA PHE A 44 -17.44 -26.59 -28.07
C PHE A 44 -16.19 -25.79 -27.62
N LEU A 45 -15.34 -25.36 -28.55
CA LEU A 45 -14.18 -24.51 -28.24
C LEU A 45 -14.61 -23.17 -27.65
N ILE A 46 -15.66 -22.58 -28.18
CA ILE A 46 -16.24 -21.35 -27.64
C ILE A 46 -16.76 -21.57 -26.21
N LEU A 47 -17.46 -22.68 -25.94
CA LEU A 47 -17.90 -23.01 -24.58
C LEU A 47 -16.74 -23.12 -23.62
N ILE A 48 -15.67 -23.84 -23.97
CA ILE A 48 -14.47 -23.95 -23.14
C ILE A 48 -13.88 -22.58 -22.85
N GLN A 49 -13.73 -21.74 -23.87
CA GLN A 49 -13.16 -20.41 -23.72
C GLN A 49 -13.98 -19.53 -22.77
N TYR A 50 -15.29 -19.48 -22.92
CA TYR A 50 -16.14 -18.70 -22.03
C TYR A 50 -16.24 -19.29 -20.62
N SER A 51 -16.11 -20.61 -20.47
CA SER A 51 -16.00 -21.25 -19.15
C SER A 51 -14.79 -20.75 -18.37
N TRP A 52 -13.64 -20.58 -19.04
CA TRP A 52 -12.46 -19.98 -18.41
C TRP A 52 -12.70 -18.54 -17.99
N TYR A 53 -13.38 -17.73 -18.79
CA TYR A 53 -13.72 -16.36 -18.40
C TYR A 53 -14.62 -16.32 -17.16
N VAL A 54 -15.59 -17.21 -17.07
CA VAL A 54 -16.47 -17.30 -15.88
C VAL A 54 -15.66 -17.67 -14.63
N VAL A 55 -14.73 -18.64 -14.73
CA VAL A 55 -13.85 -19.03 -13.61
C VAL A 55 -12.94 -17.88 -13.18
N LEU A 56 -12.30 -17.21 -14.14
CA LEU A 56 -11.42 -16.07 -13.85
C LEU A 56 -12.19 -14.90 -13.24
N PHE A 57 -13.39 -14.61 -13.73
CA PHE A 57 -14.25 -13.58 -13.17
C PHE A 57 -14.71 -13.91 -11.76
N GLY A 58 -15.04 -15.18 -11.48
CA GLY A 58 -15.32 -15.65 -10.12
C GLY A 58 -14.14 -15.49 -9.19
N ALA A 59 -12.93 -15.80 -9.65
CA ALA A 59 -11.70 -15.61 -8.88
C ALA A 59 -11.45 -14.11 -8.58
N GLU A 60 -11.69 -13.23 -9.56
CA GLU A 60 -11.55 -11.78 -9.39
C GLU A 60 -12.55 -11.22 -8.38
N ILE A 61 -13.81 -11.68 -8.40
CA ILE A 61 -14.82 -11.30 -7.39
C ILE A 61 -14.39 -11.76 -5.99
N ALA A 62 -13.87 -12.99 -5.85
CA ALA A 62 -13.40 -13.50 -4.58
C ALA A 62 -12.24 -12.64 -4.05
N PHE A 63 -11.27 -12.33 -4.90
CA PHE A 63 -10.12 -11.49 -4.59
C PHE A 63 -10.54 -10.07 -4.23
N ALA A 64 -11.40 -9.45 -5.03
CA ALA A 64 -11.88 -8.09 -4.78
C ALA A 64 -12.62 -7.99 -3.43
N ASN A 65 -13.49 -8.96 -3.13
CA ASN A 65 -14.25 -8.98 -1.88
C ASN A 65 -13.40 -9.26 -0.64
N GLU A 66 -12.29 -9.96 -0.79
CA GLU A 66 -11.33 -10.20 0.31
C GLU A 66 -10.47 -8.96 0.58
N HIS A 67 -10.26 -8.12 -0.43
CA HIS A 67 -9.35 -6.98 -0.37
C HIS A 67 -10.05 -5.61 -0.39
N VAL A 68 -11.38 -5.56 -0.21
CA VAL A 68 -12.16 -4.29 -0.22
C VAL A 68 -11.57 -3.27 0.76
N ASP A 69 -11.33 -3.68 2.00
CA ASP A 69 -10.77 -2.80 3.04
C ASP A 69 -9.38 -2.25 2.65
N GLN A 70 -8.62 -3.01 1.88
CA GLN A 70 -7.29 -2.60 1.43
C GLN A 70 -7.34 -1.57 0.29
N TYR A 71 -8.36 -1.61 -0.56
CA TYR A 71 -8.54 -0.64 -1.65
C TYR A 71 -9.09 0.70 -1.12
N GLU A 72 -10.03 0.66 -0.19
CA GLU A 72 -10.57 1.86 0.45
C GLU A 72 -9.48 2.59 1.25
N LEU A 73 -8.71 1.86 2.07
CA LEU A 73 -7.59 2.42 2.84
C LEU A 73 -6.50 3.05 1.95
N LYS A 74 -6.23 2.51 0.75
CA LYS A 74 -5.26 3.13 -0.16
C LYS A 74 -5.68 4.52 -0.61
N ASN A 75 -6.97 4.70 -0.91
CA ASN A 75 -7.51 5.99 -1.31
C ASN A 75 -7.55 6.98 -0.14
N GLU A 76 -7.81 6.51 1.07
CA GLU A 76 -7.81 7.33 2.28
C GLU A 76 -6.39 7.75 2.68
N ILE A 77 -5.41 6.84 2.62
CA ILE A 77 -4.00 7.12 2.90
C ILE A 77 -3.46 8.21 1.96
N ASN A 78 -3.83 8.18 0.67
CA ASN A 78 -3.43 9.22 -0.29
C ASN A 78 -4.06 10.58 -0.02
N LYS A 79 -5.18 10.63 0.71
CA LYS A 79 -5.87 11.88 1.11
C LYS A 79 -5.40 12.42 2.46
N LEU A 80 -4.51 11.71 3.15
CA LEU A 80 -3.99 12.16 4.44
C LEU A 80 -3.29 13.51 4.30
N SER A 81 -3.63 14.45 5.19
CA SER A 81 -2.94 15.74 5.25
C SER A 81 -1.47 15.53 5.63
N SER A 82 -0.58 16.39 5.10
CA SER A 82 0.84 16.38 5.47
C SER A 82 1.04 16.48 6.99
N ARG A 83 0.17 17.24 7.67
CA ARG A 83 0.21 17.36 9.14
C ARG A 83 -0.05 16.01 9.82
N TYR A 84 -1.07 15.29 9.40
CA TYR A 84 -1.41 13.99 10.00
C TYR A 84 -0.34 12.94 9.71
N LYS A 85 0.21 12.96 8.50
CA LYS A 85 1.36 12.11 8.13
C LYS A 85 2.56 12.36 9.04
N LYS A 86 2.90 13.62 9.35
CA LYS A 86 3.97 13.98 10.29
C LYS A 86 3.69 13.45 11.71
N ILE A 87 2.45 13.54 12.19
CA ILE A 87 2.07 13.02 13.52
C ILE A 87 2.32 11.52 13.58
N ILE A 88 1.80 10.74 12.64
CA ILE A 88 1.98 9.29 12.62
C ILE A 88 3.46 8.92 12.46
N SER A 89 4.20 9.65 11.65
CA SER A 89 5.63 9.47 11.48
C SER A 89 6.40 9.63 12.81
N LEU A 90 6.09 10.65 13.57
CA LEU A 90 6.69 10.86 14.91
C LEU A 90 6.26 9.78 15.92
N MET A 91 5.02 9.29 15.85
CA MET A 91 4.55 8.18 16.70
C MET A 91 5.34 6.90 16.39
N ILE A 92 5.52 6.54 15.12
CA ILE A 92 6.31 5.37 14.70
C ILE A 92 7.76 5.53 15.15
N ALA A 93 8.35 6.70 14.89
CA ALA A 93 9.72 6.99 15.30
C ALA A 93 9.91 6.90 16.83
N ASN A 94 8.95 7.38 17.62
CA ASN A 94 8.99 7.32 19.08
C ASN A 94 8.99 5.86 19.59
N VAL A 95 8.08 5.03 19.10
CA VAL A 95 7.99 3.63 19.52
C VAL A 95 9.24 2.85 19.18
N VAL A 96 9.77 3.00 17.96
CA VAL A 96 10.99 2.29 17.53
C VAL A 96 12.21 2.76 18.29
N SER A 97 12.39 4.09 18.47
CA SER A 97 13.54 4.64 19.20
C SER A 97 13.51 4.31 20.68
N LYS A 98 12.35 4.39 21.33
CA LYS A 98 12.19 4.08 22.75
C LYS A 98 12.59 2.63 23.05
N ARG A 99 12.13 1.68 22.22
CA ARG A 99 12.52 0.27 22.37
C ARG A 99 14.01 0.05 22.14
N PHE A 100 14.56 0.68 21.12
CA PHE A 100 15.98 0.53 20.79
C PHE A 100 16.87 1.02 21.93
N TYR A 101 16.59 2.21 22.47
CA TYR A 101 17.40 2.77 23.58
C TYR A 101 17.17 2.06 24.92
N ASN A 102 16.03 1.42 25.10
CA ASN A 102 15.79 0.53 26.25
C ASN A 102 16.49 -0.85 26.12
N GLY A 103 17.16 -1.13 24.99
CA GLY A 103 17.77 -2.43 24.73
C GLY A 103 16.78 -3.56 24.43
N GLU A 104 15.55 -3.19 24.06
CA GLU A 104 14.51 -4.16 23.71
C GLU A 104 14.68 -4.65 22.27
N LYS A 105 14.02 -5.78 21.93
CA LYS A 105 14.06 -6.35 20.59
C LYS A 105 13.41 -5.40 19.57
N PRO A 106 14.07 -5.13 18.42
CA PRO A 106 13.50 -4.32 17.35
C PRO A 106 12.17 -4.87 16.86
N LEU A 107 11.27 -3.97 16.42
CA LEU A 107 9.94 -4.29 15.94
C LEU A 107 9.91 -4.54 14.42
N SER A 108 9.00 -5.42 13.98
CA SER A 108 8.58 -5.54 12.57
C SER A 108 7.51 -4.50 12.23
N ASP A 109 7.22 -4.32 10.94
CA ASP A 109 6.16 -3.44 10.44
C ASP A 109 4.77 -3.84 10.98
N ILE A 110 4.52 -5.14 11.13
CA ILE A 110 3.28 -5.67 11.71
C ILE A 110 3.17 -5.30 13.19
N GLU A 111 4.22 -5.57 13.97
CA GLU A 111 4.25 -5.27 15.41
C GLU A 111 4.10 -3.76 15.67
N ILE A 112 4.66 -2.89 14.81
CA ILE A 112 4.50 -1.43 14.91
C ILE A 112 3.05 -1.03 14.63
N SER A 113 2.42 -1.60 13.59
CA SER A 113 1.03 -1.35 13.23
C SER A 113 0.08 -1.73 14.37
N GLU A 114 0.26 -2.91 14.96
CA GLU A 114 -0.53 -3.41 16.08
C GLU A 114 -0.34 -2.58 17.36
N GLN A 115 0.90 -2.24 17.70
CA GLN A 115 1.20 -1.48 18.92
C GLN A 115 0.63 -0.05 18.88
N LEU A 116 0.56 0.57 17.68
CA LEU A 116 0.04 1.94 17.50
C LEU A 116 -1.44 1.97 17.12
N ASP A 117 -2.07 0.81 16.91
CA ASP A 117 -3.45 0.68 16.40
C ASP A 117 -3.69 1.51 15.13
N ILE A 118 -2.73 1.42 14.19
CA ILE A 118 -2.79 2.11 12.90
C ILE A 118 -2.86 1.10 11.75
N PRO A 119 -3.50 1.44 10.62
CA PRO A 119 -3.56 0.54 9.47
C PRO A 119 -2.17 0.10 9.00
N TYR A 120 -1.96 -1.20 8.84
CA TYR A 120 -0.69 -1.79 8.41
C TYR A 120 -0.08 -1.12 7.17
N ARG A 121 -0.92 -0.81 6.17
CA ARG A 121 -0.46 -0.12 4.94
C ARG A 121 0.11 1.27 5.21
N LEU A 122 -0.50 2.00 6.15
CA LEU A 122 -0.01 3.32 6.55
C LEU A 122 1.34 3.21 7.28
N ALA A 123 1.43 2.27 8.24
CA ALA A 123 2.67 1.99 8.95
C ALA A 123 3.79 1.63 7.95
N ARG A 124 3.53 0.68 7.05
CA ARG A 124 4.50 0.22 6.06
C ARG A 124 4.93 1.32 5.09
N MET A 125 3.99 2.20 4.65
CA MET A 125 4.33 3.33 3.79
C MET A 125 5.32 4.28 4.49
N ILE A 126 5.06 4.63 5.75
CA ILE A 126 5.93 5.54 6.51
C ILE A 126 7.28 4.88 6.83
N ILE A 127 7.28 3.59 7.19
CA ILE A 127 8.49 2.83 7.45
C ILE A 127 9.38 2.74 6.20
N ASN A 128 8.78 2.51 5.02
CA ASN A 128 9.51 2.55 3.75
C ASN A 128 10.12 3.94 3.49
N ASP A 129 9.33 5.01 3.72
CA ASP A 129 9.82 6.39 3.64
C ASP A 129 11.03 6.60 4.56
N PHE A 130 11.00 6.06 5.78
CA PHE A 130 12.07 6.15 6.76
C PHE A 130 13.31 5.34 6.38
N THR A 131 13.13 4.17 5.80
CA THR A 131 14.23 3.33 5.33
C THR A 131 14.92 3.96 4.12
N GLU A 132 14.16 4.47 3.16
CA GLU A 132 14.71 5.16 1.97
C GLU A 132 15.50 6.43 2.34
N THR A 133 15.07 7.14 3.39
CA THR A 133 15.72 8.37 3.85
C THR A 133 16.81 8.14 4.91
N GLY A 134 17.03 6.90 5.33
CA GLY A 134 18.04 6.56 6.34
C GLY A 134 17.64 6.90 7.78
N ILE A 135 16.37 7.26 8.03
CA ILE A 135 15.85 7.44 9.40
C ILE A 135 15.85 6.11 10.14
N PHE A 136 15.48 5.02 9.44
CA PHE A 136 15.55 3.65 9.95
C PHE A 136 16.53 2.80 9.16
N ASN A 137 17.13 1.82 9.83
CA ASN A 137 17.87 0.72 9.24
C ASN A 137 17.09 -0.59 9.41
N GLU A 138 17.13 -1.41 8.36
CA GLU A 138 16.57 -2.77 8.37
C GLU A 138 17.54 -3.76 9.02
N ILE A 139 17.02 -4.59 9.90
CA ILE A 139 17.72 -5.72 10.49
C ILE A 139 17.05 -7.00 10.00
N LYS A 140 17.81 -7.86 9.35
CA LYS A 140 17.36 -9.21 9.00
C LYS A 140 17.69 -10.14 10.16
N SER A 141 16.67 -10.79 10.71
CA SER A 141 16.89 -11.84 11.72
C SER A 141 17.40 -13.11 11.03
N GLU A 142 18.46 -13.70 11.55
CA GLU A 142 19.04 -14.93 11.00
C GLU A 142 18.07 -16.13 11.04
N ASN A 143 17.11 -16.13 11.98
CA ASN A 143 16.19 -17.23 12.22
C ASN A 143 14.78 -17.04 11.62
N THR A 144 14.43 -15.83 11.19
CA THR A 144 13.14 -15.52 10.59
C THR A 144 13.37 -14.61 9.40
N LYS A 145 12.62 -14.83 8.30
CA LYS A 145 12.64 -13.93 7.13
C LYS A 145 12.03 -12.54 7.42
N GLU A 146 11.74 -12.25 8.68
CA GLU A 146 11.13 -10.99 9.10
C GLU A 146 12.16 -9.87 9.14
N ILE A 147 11.79 -8.76 8.53
CA ILE A 147 12.55 -7.51 8.58
C ILE A 147 12.11 -6.76 9.85
N ARG A 148 13.08 -6.26 10.61
CA ARG A 148 12.87 -5.45 11.81
C ARG A 148 13.59 -4.12 11.66
N TYR A 149 13.13 -3.10 12.38
CA TYR A 149 13.58 -1.72 12.19
C TYR A 149 14.21 -1.15 13.45
N GLN A 150 15.26 -0.37 13.26
CA GLN A 150 15.94 0.40 14.31
C GLN A 150 16.30 1.80 13.81
N PRO A 151 16.55 2.79 14.70
CA PRO A 151 17.06 4.09 14.31
C PRO A 151 18.34 3.97 13.47
N GLY A 152 18.41 4.73 12.37
CA GLY A 152 19.55 4.76 11.45
C GLY A 152 20.66 5.73 11.88
N VAL A 153 20.39 6.58 12.87
CA VAL A 153 21.33 7.59 13.36
C VAL A 153 21.47 7.50 14.88
N THR A 154 22.49 8.18 15.43
CA THR A 154 22.75 8.23 16.87
C THR A 154 21.62 8.95 17.61
N GLU A 155 21.47 8.62 18.91
CA GLU A 155 20.44 9.17 19.79
C GLU A 155 20.41 10.71 19.75
N SER A 156 21.56 11.35 19.89
CA SER A 156 21.68 12.81 19.90
C SER A 156 21.23 13.51 18.63
N LYS A 157 21.17 12.78 17.51
CA LYS A 157 20.67 13.27 16.21
C LYS A 157 19.22 12.91 15.95
N PHE A 158 18.67 11.94 16.71
CA PHE A 158 17.31 11.44 16.50
C PHE A 158 16.27 12.37 17.13
N THR A 159 16.17 13.58 16.61
CA THR A 159 15.30 14.66 17.10
C THR A 159 14.03 14.79 16.24
N VAL A 160 13.03 15.47 16.79
CA VAL A 160 11.79 15.80 16.06
C VAL A 160 12.10 16.56 14.77
N ASN A 161 13.01 17.53 14.85
CA ASN A 161 13.42 18.31 13.67
C ASN A 161 14.05 17.44 12.59
N TYR A 162 14.98 16.55 12.98
CA TYR A 162 15.64 15.65 12.04
C TYR A 162 14.64 14.81 11.25
N ILE A 163 13.62 14.26 11.92
CA ILE A 163 12.60 13.44 11.25
C ILE A 163 11.74 14.27 10.31
N ILE A 164 11.23 15.43 10.79
CA ILE A 164 10.35 16.28 9.98
C ILE A 164 11.10 16.83 8.76
N GLU A 165 12.29 17.34 8.94
CA GLU A 165 13.13 17.89 7.88
C GLU A 165 13.47 16.82 6.83
N THR A 166 13.82 15.61 7.28
CA THR A 166 14.15 14.51 6.37
C THR A 166 12.94 14.06 5.55
N ILE A 167 11.74 14.03 6.15
CA ILE A 167 10.50 13.72 5.44
C ILE A 167 10.14 14.83 4.43
N ASP A 168 10.25 16.08 4.83
CA ASP A 168 9.89 17.23 3.99
C ASP A 168 10.83 17.37 2.78
N LYS A 169 12.10 16.98 2.94
CA LYS A 169 13.08 16.95 1.86
C LYS A 169 13.02 15.69 1.00
N LYS A 170 12.16 14.70 1.35
CA LYS A 170 12.00 13.50 0.53
C LYS A 170 11.38 13.86 -0.81
N GLY A 171 12.11 13.60 -1.89
CA GLY A 171 11.67 13.83 -3.26
C GLY A 171 12.69 14.60 -4.09
N THR A 172 12.25 15.10 -5.23
CA THR A 172 13.11 15.87 -6.13
C THR A 172 12.92 17.37 -5.88
N ASN A 173 13.95 18.03 -5.40
CA ASN A 173 13.97 19.50 -5.23
C ASN A 173 14.50 20.25 -6.45
N THR A 174 14.87 19.54 -7.52
CA THR A 174 15.40 20.08 -8.77
C THR A 174 14.37 19.97 -9.87
N LEU A 175 13.54 21.00 -10.02
CA LEU A 175 12.75 21.21 -11.23
C LEU A 175 13.52 22.18 -12.14
N PRO A 176 13.40 22.05 -13.48
CA PRO A 176 13.99 23.03 -14.42
C PRO A 176 13.15 24.31 -14.42
N ILE A 177 13.16 25.01 -13.29
CA ILE A 177 12.52 26.32 -13.12
C ILE A 177 13.62 27.35 -13.17
N SER A 178 13.41 28.42 -13.94
CA SER A 178 14.37 29.55 -14.02
C SER A 178 14.47 30.23 -12.65
N ASP A 179 15.69 30.53 -12.21
CA ASP A 179 15.95 31.28 -10.97
C ASP A 179 15.43 32.73 -11.13
N THR A 180 14.20 32.93 -10.68
CA THR A 180 13.61 34.25 -10.60
C THR A 180 13.91 34.90 -9.24
N ASN A 181 13.92 36.24 -9.17
CA ASN A 181 14.12 36.95 -7.90
C ASN A 181 13.06 36.57 -6.86
N GLU A 182 11.82 36.29 -7.30
CA GLU A 182 10.72 35.83 -6.46
C GLU A 182 11.02 34.47 -5.86
N LEU A 183 11.55 33.51 -6.65
CA LEU A 183 11.89 32.17 -6.18
C LEU A 183 12.98 32.24 -5.10
N ILE A 184 14.02 33.05 -5.33
CA ILE A 184 15.10 33.24 -4.36
C ILE A 184 14.56 33.84 -3.04
N HIS A 185 13.67 34.82 -3.13
CA HIS A 185 13.09 35.46 -1.94
C HIS A 185 12.19 34.48 -1.16
N ILE A 186 11.36 33.71 -1.85
CA ILE A 186 10.47 32.72 -1.23
C ILE A 186 11.29 31.60 -0.59
N ASN A 187 12.32 31.07 -1.25
CA ASN A 187 13.20 30.06 -0.67
C ASN A 187 13.84 30.55 0.64
N LYS A 188 14.30 31.80 0.67
CA LYS A 188 14.87 32.38 1.89
C LYS A 188 13.85 32.47 3.03
N LEU A 189 12.59 32.82 2.73
CA LEU A 189 11.53 32.86 3.74
C LEU A 189 11.23 31.45 4.29
N VAL A 190 11.21 30.42 3.45
CA VAL A 190 11.01 29.02 3.88
C VAL A 190 12.18 28.56 4.76
N GLU A 191 13.43 28.85 4.37
CA GLU A 191 14.61 28.54 5.18
C GLU A 191 14.57 29.24 6.56
N ASP A 192 14.11 30.47 6.62
CA ASP A 192 14.00 31.20 7.88
C ASP A 192 12.90 30.64 8.79
N MET A 193 11.81 30.15 8.23
CA MET A 193 10.77 29.40 8.96
C MET A 193 11.35 28.09 9.55
N ASP A 194 12.12 27.34 8.79
CA ASP A 194 12.77 26.11 9.23
C ASP A 194 13.76 26.38 10.40
N LYS A 195 14.54 27.47 10.33
CA LYS A 195 15.43 27.89 11.42
C LYS A 195 14.67 28.22 12.70
N ILE A 196 13.55 28.93 12.61
CA ILE A 196 12.70 29.26 13.78
C ILE A 196 12.16 27.97 14.42
N PHE A 197 11.69 27.02 13.62
CA PHE A 197 11.21 25.74 14.10
C PHE A 197 12.33 24.95 14.80
N HIS A 198 13.51 24.90 14.20
CA HIS A 198 14.68 24.20 14.74
C HIS A 198 15.08 24.74 16.13
N ASN A 199 15.07 26.06 16.31
CA ASN A 199 15.51 26.71 17.56
C ASN A 199 14.53 26.54 18.71
N ASN A 200 13.24 26.33 18.47
CA ASN A 200 12.21 26.29 19.52
C ASN A 200 11.90 24.86 20.01
N ILE A 201 11.48 23.97 19.15
CA ILE A 201 10.94 22.65 19.55
C ILE A 201 11.71 21.51 18.88
N GLY A 202 12.42 21.80 17.82
CA GLY A 202 13.03 20.80 16.94
C GLY A 202 14.10 19.93 17.59
N ASN A 203 14.73 20.38 18.66
CA ASN A 203 15.81 19.66 19.35
C ASN A 203 15.32 18.62 20.38
N THR A 204 14.01 18.45 20.55
CA THR A 204 13.47 17.42 21.44
C THR A 204 13.81 16.02 20.90
N LEU A 205 14.38 15.16 21.74
CA LEU A 205 14.67 13.77 21.40
C LEU A 205 13.36 12.99 21.22
N VAL A 206 13.29 12.19 20.17
CA VAL A 206 12.04 11.54 19.78
C VAL A 206 11.59 10.51 20.82
N HIS A 207 12.49 9.78 21.45
CA HIS A 207 12.15 8.79 22.46
C HIS A 207 11.61 9.41 23.77
N GLU A 208 11.82 10.72 24.00
CA GLU A 208 11.33 11.46 25.17
C GLU A 208 9.94 12.10 24.98
N LEU A 209 9.37 12.04 23.77
CA LEU A 209 8.09 12.69 23.44
C LEU A 209 6.91 12.21 24.28
N VAL A 210 6.95 10.98 24.75
CA VAL A 210 5.89 10.37 25.56
C VAL A 210 6.54 9.70 26.75
N LYS A 211 6.30 10.26 27.93
CA LYS A 211 6.72 9.68 29.23
C LYS A 211 5.84 8.51 29.63
#